data_2ee7f62be21a40be8fef5e5f852aed79
#
_entry.id   2ee7f62be21a40be8fef5e5f852aed79
#
_cell.length_a   1.000
_cell.length_b   1.000
_cell.length_c   1.000
_cell.angle_alpha   90.00
_cell.angle_beta   90.00
_cell.angle_gamma   90.00
#
_symmetry.space_group_name_H-M   'P 1'
#
loop_
_entity.id
_entity.type
_entity.pdbx_description
1 polymer ?
#
loop_
_entity_poly.entity_id
_entity_poly.type
_entity_poly.pdbx_seq_one_letter_code
_entity_poly.pdbx_strand_id
1 'polypeptide(L)'
;YEIPSSLVGFGDVYKRQIHPLEQITSEIKSIFQSIGFSVAYGPEIDDDYHNFEALNVPKHHPARDMQDTFFINPNAVLRTHTSNVQIHLMENQDPPLRHICCGRVFRNEAVSYKSFCLFNQVEGLVINETSSFAEMKGTLEYFVQEMFGKDTKMRFRPSYFPFTEPSAEVDIWNSKLNQWMEILGCGMVNPNVLSNVGYDNEKYQGFAFGMGIERIAMIKYGIKDIRL
;
A
#
# COMPACT_ATOMS: atom_id res chain seq x y z
N TYR A 1 -46.45 28.68 -5.37
CA TYR A 1 -45.89 27.94 -4.22
C TYR A 1 -44.48 28.42 -4.02
N GLU A 2 -44.30 29.36 -3.07
CA GLU A 2 -42.96 29.79 -2.64
C GLU A 2 -42.35 28.68 -1.79
N ILE A 3 -41.18 28.20 -2.21
CA ILE A 3 -40.39 27.23 -1.43
C ILE A 3 -39.87 27.99 -0.18
N PRO A 4 -40.12 27.50 1.04
CA PRO A 4 -39.66 28.16 2.25
C PRO A 4 -38.13 28.35 2.22
N SER A 5 -37.67 29.55 2.59
CA SER A 5 -36.23 29.89 2.58
C SER A 5 -35.36 28.99 3.47
N SER A 6 -35.97 28.21 4.39
CA SER A 6 -35.30 27.19 5.18
C SER A 6 -34.87 25.95 4.39
N LEU A 7 -35.36 25.74 3.15
CA LEU A 7 -34.94 24.67 2.26
C LEU A 7 -33.81 25.07 1.31
N VAL A 8 -33.49 26.38 1.22
CA VAL A 8 -32.38 26.88 0.37
C VAL A 8 -31.02 26.51 0.95
N GLY A 9 -30.94 26.27 2.27
CA GLY A 9 -29.71 25.79 2.93
C GLY A 9 -29.32 24.33 2.64
N PHE A 10 -30.26 23.49 2.16
CA PHE A 10 -29.95 22.11 1.82
C PHE A 10 -29.16 21.95 0.52
N GLY A 11 -29.17 22.93 -0.38
CA GLY A 11 -28.36 22.91 -1.60
C GLY A 11 -26.86 23.01 -1.33
N ASP A 12 -26.43 23.65 -0.24
CA ASP A 12 -25.03 23.74 0.15
C ASP A 12 -24.54 22.52 0.95
N VAL A 13 -25.45 21.76 1.58
CA VAL A 13 -25.15 20.50 2.28
C VAL A 13 -24.81 19.37 1.31
N TYR A 14 -25.22 19.48 0.05
CA TYR A 14 -24.92 18.54 -1.04
C TYR A 14 -23.71 18.94 -1.90
N LYS A 15 -22.88 19.89 -1.51
CA LYS A 15 -21.50 19.94 -1.99
C LYS A 15 -20.85 18.68 -1.45
N ARG A 16 -20.85 17.62 -2.26
CA ARG A 16 -20.28 16.32 -1.95
C ARG A 16 -18.83 16.54 -1.51
N GLN A 17 -18.60 16.57 -0.22
CA GLN A 17 -17.24 16.56 0.30
C GLN A 17 -16.68 15.18 -0.02
N ILE A 18 -15.58 15.17 -0.75
CA ILE A 18 -14.86 13.93 -1.07
C ILE A 18 -14.38 13.34 0.27
N HIS A 19 -14.66 12.05 0.48
CA HIS A 19 -14.25 11.35 1.71
C HIS A 19 -12.74 11.50 1.95
N PRO A 20 -12.25 11.70 3.19
CA PRO A 20 -10.83 11.88 3.47
C PRO A 20 -9.94 10.78 2.88
N LEU A 21 -10.36 9.51 2.90
CA LEU A 21 -9.60 8.41 2.30
C LEU A 21 -9.48 8.57 0.78
N GLU A 22 -10.53 9.04 0.10
CA GLU A 22 -10.48 9.27 -1.34
C GLU A 22 -9.56 10.44 -1.70
N GLN A 23 -9.55 11.49 -0.86
CA GLN A 23 -8.62 12.62 -1.02
C GLN A 23 -7.17 12.14 -0.89
N ILE A 24 -6.86 11.37 0.17
CA ILE A 24 -5.51 10.81 0.39
C ILE A 24 -5.13 9.87 -0.75
N THR A 25 -6.02 8.99 -1.18
CA THR A 25 -5.77 8.06 -2.29
C THR A 25 -5.44 8.81 -3.58
N SER A 26 -6.21 9.86 -3.90
CA SER A 26 -5.99 10.69 -5.08
C SER A 26 -4.68 11.45 -4.99
N GLU A 27 -4.32 11.97 -3.83
CA GLU A 27 -3.05 12.65 -3.59
C GLU A 27 -1.86 11.70 -3.73
N ILE A 28 -1.91 10.51 -3.13
CA ILE A 28 -0.87 9.48 -3.27
C ILE A 28 -0.69 9.10 -4.75
N LYS A 29 -1.79 8.84 -5.48
CA LYS A 29 -1.74 8.56 -6.92
C LYS A 29 -1.06 9.68 -7.69
N SER A 30 -1.44 10.94 -7.43
CA SER A 30 -0.86 12.11 -8.10
C SER A 30 0.63 12.24 -7.85
N ILE A 31 1.09 12.04 -6.61
CA ILE A 31 2.52 12.11 -6.25
C ILE A 31 3.31 11.04 -7.03
N PHE A 32 2.88 9.79 -7.02
CA PHE A 32 3.62 8.72 -7.71
C PHE A 32 3.52 8.84 -9.23
N GLN A 33 2.37 9.26 -9.78
CA GLN A 33 2.24 9.50 -11.22
C GLN A 33 3.18 10.61 -11.70
N SER A 34 3.43 11.65 -10.89
CA SER A 34 4.35 12.73 -11.24
C SER A 34 5.81 12.27 -11.41
N ILE A 35 6.16 11.11 -10.84
CA ILE A 35 7.49 10.48 -10.98
C ILE A 35 7.45 9.20 -11.82
N GLY A 36 6.43 9.07 -12.69
CA GLY A 36 6.36 8.06 -13.73
C GLY A 36 5.74 6.72 -13.34
N PHE A 37 5.03 6.63 -12.20
CA PHE A 37 4.27 5.44 -11.89
C PHE A 37 2.93 5.41 -12.62
N SER A 38 2.56 4.25 -13.13
CA SER A 38 1.21 3.96 -13.64
C SER A 38 0.36 3.34 -12.55
N VAL A 39 -0.97 3.57 -12.59
CA VAL A 39 -1.90 2.96 -11.63
C VAL A 39 -2.38 1.63 -12.19
N ALA A 40 -2.25 0.58 -11.41
CA ALA A 40 -2.75 -0.75 -11.72
C ALA A 40 -3.88 -1.16 -10.75
N TYR A 41 -4.73 -2.04 -11.23
CA TYR A 41 -5.86 -2.61 -10.48
C TYR A 41 -5.85 -4.13 -10.64
N GLY A 42 -6.38 -4.84 -9.65
CA GLY A 42 -6.50 -6.29 -9.68
C GLY A 42 -7.59 -6.82 -8.76
N PRO A 43 -7.78 -8.14 -8.72
CA PRO A 43 -8.88 -8.77 -8.02
C PRO A 43 -8.77 -8.64 -6.50
N GLU A 44 -9.91 -8.52 -5.81
CA GLU A 44 -9.99 -8.56 -4.34
C GLU A 44 -10.07 -10.01 -3.82
N ILE A 45 -10.53 -10.93 -4.65
CA ILE A 45 -10.54 -12.37 -4.40
C ILE A 45 -9.50 -13.00 -5.32
N ASP A 46 -8.57 -13.75 -4.75
CA ASP A 46 -7.49 -14.37 -5.50
C ASP A 46 -7.17 -15.77 -4.93
N ASP A 47 -6.28 -16.49 -5.59
CA ASP A 47 -5.83 -17.78 -5.11
C ASP A 47 -4.66 -17.66 -4.12
N ASP A 48 -4.28 -18.78 -3.52
CA ASP A 48 -3.15 -18.87 -2.60
C ASP A 48 -1.81 -18.60 -3.28
N TYR A 49 -1.68 -18.93 -4.57
CA TYR A 49 -0.46 -18.70 -5.33
C TYR A 49 -0.16 -17.21 -5.44
N HIS A 50 -1.09 -16.41 -5.96
CA HIS A 50 -0.89 -14.97 -6.16
C HIS A 50 -0.84 -14.18 -4.86
N ASN A 51 -1.61 -14.62 -3.84
CA ASN A 51 -1.65 -13.91 -2.56
C ASN A 51 -0.48 -14.26 -1.64
N PHE A 52 0.17 -15.43 -1.81
CA PHE A 52 1.22 -15.88 -0.90
C PHE A 52 2.41 -16.58 -1.57
N GLU A 53 2.19 -17.64 -2.36
CA GLU A 53 3.27 -18.51 -2.80
C GLU A 53 4.24 -17.78 -3.73
N ALA A 54 3.73 -17.09 -4.74
CA ALA A 54 4.53 -16.29 -5.66
C ALA A 54 5.30 -15.15 -4.96
N LEU A 55 4.78 -14.66 -3.82
CA LEU A 55 5.40 -13.66 -2.96
C LEU A 55 6.41 -14.24 -1.95
N ASN A 56 6.86 -15.50 -2.17
CA ASN A 56 7.83 -16.16 -1.30
C ASN A 56 7.36 -16.33 0.16
N VAL A 57 6.04 -16.36 0.40
CA VAL A 57 5.47 -16.60 1.73
C VAL A 57 5.39 -18.12 1.97
N PRO A 58 6.14 -18.68 2.93
CA PRO A 58 6.15 -20.12 3.17
C PRO A 58 4.79 -20.67 3.59
N LYS A 59 4.52 -21.96 3.29
CA LYS A 59 3.25 -22.63 3.65
C LYS A 59 2.92 -22.59 5.14
N HIS A 60 3.92 -22.54 6.00
CA HIS A 60 3.76 -22.48 7.47
C HIS A 60 3.88 -21.06 8.04
N HIS A 61 3.86 -20.02 7.21
CA HIS A 61 3.92 -18.64 7.68
C HIS A 61 2.61 -18.27 8.39
N PRO A 62 2.67 -17.60 9.56
CA PRO A 62 1.46 -17.22 10.32
C PRO A 62 0.45 -16.41 9.51
N ALA A 63 0.89 -15.57 8.58
CA ALA A 63 0.00 -14.79 7.71
C ALA A 63 -0.93 -15.65 6.82
N ARG A 64 -0.61 -16.96 6.63
CA ARG A 64 -1.48 -17.93 5.95
C ARG A 64 -2.47 -18.62 6.89
N ASP A 65 -2.40 -18.34 8.20
CA ASP A 65 -3.31 -18.94 9.15
C ASP A 65 -4.74 -18.39 8.93
N MET A 66 -5.73 -19.25 9.12
CA MET A 66 -7.15 -18.87 9.08
C MET A 66 -7.51 -17.78 10.11
N GLN A 67 -6.65 -17.55 11.11
CA GLN A 67 -6.80 -16.47 12.08
C GLN A 67 -6.56 -15.09 11.47
N ASP A 68 -5.70 -14.99 10.44
CA ASP A 68 -5.31 -13.71 9.84
C ASP A 68 -5.84 -13.52 8.41
N THR A 69 -6.39 -14.56 7.78
CA THR A 69 -6.86 -14.56 6.38
C THR A 69 -8.30 -15.01 6.28
N PHE A 70 -9.10 -14.31 5.47
CA PHE A 70 -10.45 -14.73 5.11
C PHE A 70 -10.43 -15.65 3.88
N PHE A 71 -10.69 -16.93 4.10
CA PHE A 71 -10.86 -17.92 3.03
C PHE A 71 -12.31 -17.92 2.53
N ILE A 72 -12.50 -17.77 1.23
CA ILE A 72 -13.81 -17.93 0.57
C ILE A 72 -14.11 -19.41 0.36
N ASN A 73 -13.08 -20.16 -0.03
CA ASN A 73 -13.08 -21.60 -0.17
C ASN A 73 -11.64 -22.10 -0.07
N PRO A 74 -11.35 -23.42 -0.15
CA PRO A 74 -9.98 -23.95 -0.04
C PRO A 74 -8.95 -23.40 -1.03
N ASN A 75 -9.42 -22.82 -2.15
CA ASN A 75 -8.56 -22.33 -3.23
C ASN A 75 -8.64 -20.80 -3.45
N ALA A 76 -9.45 -20.09 -2.67
CA ALA A 76 -9.65 -18.66 -2.85
C ALA A 76 -9.70 -17.90 -1.53
N VAL A 77 -9.03 -16.78 -1.48
CA VAL A 77 -8.92 -15.90 -0.32
C VAL A 77 -9.36 -14.47 -0.67
N LEU A 78 -9.84 -13.72 0.32
CA LEU A 78 -9.82 -12.25 0.23
C LEU A 78 -8.38 -11.79 0.40
N ARG A 79 -7.87 -10.99 -0.53
CA ARG A 79 -6.46 -10.56 -0.52
C ARG A 79 -6.11 -9.83 0.78
N THR A 80 -4.99 -10.20 1.37
CA THR A 80 -4.48 -9.62 2.62
C THR A 80 -3.62 -8.37 2.41
N HIS A 81 -3.23 -8.13 1.17
CA HIS A 81 -2.44 -7.00 0.66
C HIS A 81 -2.72 -6.81 -0.84
N THR A 82 -2.25 -5.72 -1.42
CA THR A 82 -2.39 -5.46 -2.85
C THR A 82 -1.24 -6.03 -3.68
N SER A 83 -0.30 -6.76 -3.06
CA SER A 83 0.86 -7.37 -3.73
C SER A 83 0.48 -8.47 -4.74
N ASN A 84 -0.73 -9.08 -4.61
CA ASN A 84 -1.25 -10.00 -5.62
C ASN A 84 -1.30 -9.34 -7.01
N VAL A 85 -1.66 -8.04 -7.07
CA VAL A 85 -1.68 -7.27 -8.32
C VAL A 85 -0.29 -7.15 -8.93
N GLN A 86 0.76 -7.07 -8.09
CA GLN A 86 2.15 -7.04 -8.56
C GLN A 86 2.54 -8.35 -9.25
N ILE A 87 2.11 -9.49 -8.71
CA ILE A 87 2.33 -10.80 -9.35
C ILE A 87 1.62 -10.86 -10.72
N HIS A 88 0.33 -10.52 -10.77
CA HIS A 88 -0.39 -10.46 -12.04
C HIS A 88 0.25 -9.52 -13.07
N LEU A 89 0.80 -8.38 -12.64
CA LEU A 89 1.52 -7.46 -13.52
C LEU A 89 2.78 -8.11 -14.09
N MET A 90 3.60 -8.72 -13.23
CA MET A 90 4.85 -9.37 -13.64
C MET A 90 4.64 -10.57 -14.55
N GLU A 91 3.54 -11.32 -14.38
CA GLU A 91 3.19 -12.46 -15.27
C GLU A 91 2.71 -12.02 -16.65
N ASN A 92 2.18 -10.81 -16.78
CA ASN A 92 1.55 -10.34 -18.02
C ASN A 92 2.31 -9.23 -18.75
N GLN A 93 3.40 -8.73 -18.18
CA GLN A 93 4.20 -7.64 -18.77
C GLN A 93 5.68 -7.90 -18.55
N ASP A 94 6.49 -7.53 -19.54
CA ASP A 94 7.94 -7.54 -19.41
C ASP A 94 8.46 -6.27 -18.73
N PRO A 95 9.58 -6.33 -17.99
CA PRO A 95 10.25 -5.14 -17.49
C PRO A 95 10.69 -4.17 -18.61
N PRO A 96 10.72 -2.84 -18.39
CA PRO A 96 10.65 -2.20 -17.09
C PRO A 96 9.21 -2.00 -16.57
N LEU A 97 8.99 -2.24 -15.29
CA LEU A 97 7.73 -1.98 -14.60
C LEU A 97 7.89 -0.84 -13.59
N ARG A 98 6.89 0.03 -13.52
CA ARG A 98 6.79 1.09 -12.51
C ARG A 98 5.32 1.38 -12.24
N HIS A 99 4.75 0.69 -11.25
CA HIS A 99 3.32 0.72 -10.98
C HIS A 99 3.02 0.96 -9.50
N ILE A 100 1.88 1.60 -9.23
CA ILE A 100 1.21 1.57 -7.93
C ILE A 100 -0.13 0.86 -8.04
N CYS A 101 -0.46 0.09 -7.01
CA CYS A 101 -1.74 -0.60 -6.88
C CYS A 101 -2.46 -0.02 -5.65
N CYS A 102 -3.71 0.42 -5.82
CA CYS A 102 -4.52 0.94 -4.73
C CYS A 102 -5.77 0.09 -4.61
N GLY A 103 -6.11 -0.34 -3.41
CA GLY A 103 -7.33 -1.13 -3.23
C GLY A 103 -7.59 -1.57 -1.81
N ARG A 104 -8.77 -2.15 -1.63
CA ARG A 104 -9.19 -2.74 -0.36
C ARG A 104 -8.43 -4.03 -0.10
N VAL A 105 -8.12 -4.24 1.16
CA VAL A 105 -7.49 -5.47 1.66
C VAL A 105 -8.22 -5.93 2.93
N PHE A 106 -8.10 -7.22 3.24
CA PHE A 106 -8.91 -7.86 4.25
C PHE A 106 -8.01 -8.70 5.17
N ARG A 107 -8.11 -8.45 6.48
CA ARG A 107 -7.38 -9.22 7.49
C ARG A 107 -8.30 -9.57 8.64
N ASN A 108 -8.26 -10.80 9.07
CA ASN A 108 -9.10 -11.28 10.17
C ASN A 108 -8.48 -10.91 11.54
N GLU A 109 -8.27 -9.62 11.74
CA GLU A 109 -7.69 -9.06 12.96
C GLU A 109 -8.78 -8.62 13.95
N ALA A 110 -8.44 -8.63 15.25
CA ALA A 110 -9.31 -8.08 16.28
C ALA A 110 -9.53 -6.58 16.04
N VAL A 111 -10.80 -6.16 16.02
CA VAL A 111 -11.18 -4.77 15.80
C VAL A 111 -10.71 -3.89 16.95
N SER A 112 -10.03 -2.79 16.64
CA SER A 112 -9.56 -1.79 17.59
C SER A 112 -9.58 -0.39 16.95
N TYR A 113 -9.17 0.62 17.68
CA TYR A 113 -9.02 1.97 17.11
C TYR A 113 -7.85 2.08 16.11
N LYS A 114 -6.96 1.08 16.05
CA LYS A 114 -5.81 1.00 15.12
C LYS A 114 -5.96 -0.08 14.06
N SER A 115 -6.91 -1.00 14.20
CA SER A 115 -7.04 -2.18 13.38
C SER A 115 -8.51 -2.44 13.04
N PHE A 116 -8.78 -2.70 11.77
CA PHE A 116 -10.09 -3.08 11.26
C PHE A 116 -9.91 -4.17 10.21
N CYS A 117 -10.90 -5.04 10.07
CA CYS A 117 -10.81 -6.19 9.17
C CYS A 117 -10.81 -5.82 7.67
N LEU A 118 -11.18 -4.60 7.35
CA LEU A 118 -11.17 -4.04 6.00
C LEU A 118 -10.49 -2.68 6.05
N PHE A 119 -9.46 -2.47 5.24
CA PHE A 119 -8.79 -1.20 5.08
C PHE A 119 -8.26 -1.04 3.64
N ASN A 120 -7.76 0.15 3.30
CA ASN A 120 -7.22 0.42 1.98
C ASN A 120 -5.69 0.47 2.02
N GLN A 121 -5.06 -0.10 1.02
CA GLN A 121 -3.61 -0.14 0.88
C GLN A 121 -3.19 0.41 -0.47
N VAL A 122 -2.04 1.08 -0.49
CA VAL A 122 -1.29 1.40 -1.71
C VAL A 122 0.03 0.66 -1.65
N GLU A 123 0.33 -0.06 -2.71
CA GLU A 123 1.65 -0.66 -2.90
C GLU A 123 2.26 -0.22 -4.21
N GLY A 124 3.57 -0.03 -4.21
CA GLY A 124 4.35 0.30 -5.39
C GLY A 124 5.33 -0.81 -5.74
N LEU A 125 5.56 -1.00 -7.04
CA LEU A 125 6.51 -1.93 -7.62
C LEU A 125 7.32 -1.23 -8.70
N VAL A 126 8.63 -1.38 -8.63
CA VAL A 126 9.56 -1.01 -9.71
C VAL A 126 10.43 -2.22 -10.03
N ILE A 127 10.47 -2.64 -11.29
CA ILE A 127 11.36 -3.71 -11.79
C ILE A 127 12.09 -3.18 -13.02
N ASN A 128 13.41 -3.27 -13.03
CA ASN A 128 14.25 -2.99 -14.19
C ASN A 128 15.63 -3.65 -14.00
N GLU A 129 16.58 -3.38 -14.91
CA GLU A 129 17.94 -3.92 -14.84
C GLU A 129 18.86 -3.17 -13.85
N THR A 130 18.48 -1.97 -13.40
CA THR A 130 19.37 -1.05 -12.65
C THR A 130 18.78 -0.54 -11.35
N SER A 131 17.62 -1.03 -10.94
CA SER A 131 16.96 -0.62 -9.66
C SER A 131 17.87 -0.84 -8.48
N SER A 132 17.82 0.10 -7.53
CA SER A 132 18.70 0.05 -6.37
C SER A 132 17.97 0.48 -5.09
N PHE A 133 18.53 0.10 -3.95
CA PHE A 133 18.07 0.57 -2.65
C PHE A 133 18.14 2.10 -2.53
N ALA A 134 19.11 2.74 -3.20
CA ALA A 134 19.23 4.19 -3.24
C ALA A 134 18.07 4.84 -4.03
N GLU A 135 17.67 4.24 -5.18
CA GLU A 135 16.50 4.70 -5.93
C GLU A 135 15.21 4.57 -5.11
N MET A 136 15.03 3.44 -4.43
CA MET A 136 13.91 3.24 -3.50
C MET A 136 13.86 4.33 -2.44
N LYS A 137 15.00 4.60 -1.77
CA LYS A 137 15.08 5.66 -0.76
C LYS A 137 14.70 7.02 -1.33
N GLY A 138 15.25 7.41 -2.46
CA GLY A 138 14.92 8.69 -3.11
C GLY A 138 13.45 8.80 -3.49
N THR A 139 12.85 7.71 -4.00
CA THR A 139 11.42 7.63 -4.31
C THR A 139 10.55 7.85 -3.07
N LEU A 140 10.90 7.22 -1.94
CA LEU A 140 10.15 7.32 -0.70
C LEU A 140 10.39 8.66 0.02
N GLU A 141 11.59 9.22 -0.06
CA GLU A 141 11.89 10.58 0.42
C GLU A 141 11.05 11.62 -0.32
N TYR A 142 10.98 11.52 -1.64
CA TYR A 142 10.13 12.39 -2.44
C TYR A 142 8.65 12.28 -2.01
N PHE A 143 8.14 11.06 -1.87
CA PHE A 143 6.77 10.83 -1.40
C PHE A 143 6.50 11.47 -0.04
N VAL A 144 7.40 11.28 0.93
CA VAL A 144 7.25 11.84 2.29
C VAL A 144 7.25 13.37 2.26
N GLN A 145 8.13 13.98 1.47
CA GLN A 145 8.22 15.44 1.34
C GLN A 145 6.96 16.04 0.71
N GLU A 146 6.42 15.42 -0.34
CA GLU A 146 5.20 15.89 -1.00
C GLU A 146 3.96 15.68 -0.12
N MET A 147 3.86 14.54 0.58
CA MET A 147 2.68 14.20 1.40
C MET A 147 2.63 14.95 2.74
N PHE A 148 3.77 15.11 3.40
CA PHE A 148 3.86 15.62 4.79
C PHE A 148 4.62 16.93 4.93
N GLY A 149 5.27 17.40 3.86
CA GLY A 149 6.04 18.65 3.81
C GLY A 149 7.56 18.40 3.80
N LYS A 150 8.29 19.36 3.17
CA LYS A 150 9.72 19.26 2.88
C LYS A 150 10.62 19.07 4.10
N ASP A 151 10.19 19.58 5.27
CA ASP A 151 10.97 19.52 6.51
C ASP A 151 10.67 18.26 7.35
N THR A 152 9.86 17.33 6.83
CA THR A 152 9.49 16.12 7.55
C THR A 152 10.70 15.22 7.73
N LYS A 153 11.09 14.98 9.00
CA LYS A 153 12.17 14.04 9.31
C LYS A 153 11.69 12.62 9.08
N MET A 154 12.50 11.85 8.38
CA MET A 154 12.24 10.47 8.01
C MET A 154 13.41 9.59 8.43
N ARG A 155 13.15 8.33 8.76
CA ARG A 155 14.19 7.31 8.98
C ARG A 155 13.74 5.95 8.43
N PHE A 156 14.72 5.15 8.03
CA PHE A 156 14.55 3.74 7.70
C PHE A 156 14.98 2.89 8.90
N ARG A 157 14.18 1.90 9.23
CA ARG A 157 14.51 0.86 10.23
C ARG A 157 14.57 -0.49 9.53
N PRO A 158 15.58 -1.34 9.79
CA PRO A 158 15.58 -2.72 9.31
C PRO A 158 14.29 -3.45 9.72
N SER A 159 13.74 -4.23 8.80
CA SER A 159 12.57 -5.07 9.01
C SER A 159 12.72 -6.38 8.25
N TYR A 160 11.72 -7.24 8.29
CA TYR A 160 11.68 -8.47 7.55
C TYR A 160 10.31 -8.68 6.89
N PHE A 161 10.34 -8.90 5.57
CA PHE A 161 9.19 -9.35 4.80
C PHE A 161 9.62 -10.49 3.88
N PRO A 162 8.84 -11.58 3.72
CA PRO A 162 9.25 -12.73 2.89
C PRO A 162 9.55 -12.37 1.43
N PHE A 163 8.87 -11.34 0.91
CA PHE A 163 8.93 -10.93 -0.49
C PHE A 163 9.96 -9.84 -0.78
N THR A 164 10.70 -9.36 0.22
CA THR A 164 11.77 -8.36 0.04
C THR A 164 13.03 -8.70 0.84
N GLU A 165 14.21 -8.35 0.27
CA GLU A 165 15.51 -8.49 0.92
C GLU A 165 16.53 -7.55 0.26
N PRO A 166 17.13 -6.57 0.99
CA PRO A 166 16.80 -6.18 2.36
C PRO A 166 15.44 -5.52 2.48
N SER A 167 14.84 -5.67 3.67
CA SER A 167 13.55 -5.05 4.02
C SER A 167 13.75 -3.92 5.02
N ALA A 168 12.89 -2.92 4.96
CA ALA A 168 12.88 -1.81 5.90
C ALA A 168 11.44 -1.30 6.15
N GLU A 169 11.27 -0.66 7.28
CA GLU A 169 10.11 0.18 7.59
C GLU A 169 10.52 1.64 7.60
N VAL A 170 9.61 2.51 7.18
CA VAL A 170 9.81 3.95 7.15
C VAL A 170 8.98 4.61 8.24
N ASP A 171 9.65 5.36 9.10
CA ASP A 171 9.01 6.20 10.10
C ASP A 171 9.19 7.68 9.74
N ILE A 172 8.19 8.49 10.07
CA ILE A 172 8.27 9.95 10.06
C ILE A 172 8.14 10.51 11.49
N TRP A 173 8.77 11.65 11.73
CA TRP A 173 8.65 12.35 13.00
C TRP A 173 7.39 13.18 13.06
N ASN A 174 6.51 12.84 14.00
CA ASN A 174 5.32 13.65 14.28
C ASN A 174 5.63 14.64 15.41
N SER A 175 5.83 15.91 15.06
CA SER A 175 6.18 16.97 16.02
C SER A 175 5.06 17.28 17.02
N LYS A 176 3.79 17.08 16.64
CA LYS A 176 2.64 17.32 17.53
C LYS A 176 2.56 16.27 18.65
N LEU A 177 2.91 15.02 18.34
CA LEU A 177 2.88 13.91 19.26
C LEU A 177 4.25 13.63 19.88
N ASN A 178 5.31 14.33 19.41
CA ASN A 178 6.70 14.15 19.83
C ASN A 178 7.16 12.67 19.75
N GLN A 179 6.82 12.00 18.64
CA GLN A 179 7.18 10.57 18.44
C GLN A 179 7.37 10.21 16.98
N TRP A 180 8.12 9.13 16.75
CA TRP A 180 8.23 8.49 15.46
C TRP A 180 6.96 7.68 15.17
N MET A 181 6.47 7.78 13.95
CA MET A 181 5.30 7.05 13.47
C MET A 181 5.65 6.30 12.20
N GLU A 182 5.50 4.99 12.24
CA GLU A 182 5.63 4.14 11.06
C GLU A 182 4.52 4.46 10.06
N ILE A 183 4.91 4.59 8.78
CA ILE A 183 3.99 4.92 7.69
C ILE A 183 3.93 3.86 6.59
N LEU A 184 5.03 3.13 6.35
CA LEU A 184 5.09 2.14 5.29
C LEU A 184 6.21 1.11 5.52
N GLY A 185 6.03 -0.07 4.89
CA GLY A 185 7.09 -1.06 4.70
C GLY A 185 7.64 -0.99 3.28
N CYS A 186 8.91 -1.34 3.09
CA CYS A 186 9.57 -1.35 1.79
C CYS A 186 10.76 -2.33 1.75
N GLY A 187 11.27 -2.58 0.55
CA GLY A 187 12.48 -3.39 0.38
C GLY A 187 12.80 -3.68 -1.08
N MET A 188 13.99 -4.24 -1.30
CA MET A 188 14.32 -4.79 -2.63
C MET A 188 13.53 -6.08 -2.83
N VAL A 189 12.97 -6.28 -4.02
CA VAL A 189 12.20 -7.50 -4.33
C VAL A 189 13.10 -8.72 -4.19
N ASN A 190 12.61 -9.71 -3.44
CA ASN A 190 13.37 -10.95 -3.24
C ASN A 190 13.55 -11.67 -4.59
N PRO A 191 14.77 -12.16 -4.92
CA PRO A 191 15.03 -12.88 -6.17
C PRO A 191 14.09 -14.06 -6.44
N ASN A 192 13.63 -14.74 -5.38
CA ASN A 192 12.66 -15.82 -5.52
C ASN A 192 11.31 -15.35 -6.09
N VAL A 193 10.87 -14.13 -5.76
CA VAL A 193 9.64 -13.55 -6.32
C VAL A 193 9.78 -13.34 -7.82
N LEU A 194 10.94 -12.82 -8.28
CA LEU A 194 11.24 -12.65 -9.70
C LEU A 194 11.25 -14.01 -10.43
N SER A 195 11.91 -15.01 -9.83
CA SER A 195 11.95 -16.37 -10.40
C SER A 195 10.57 -17.02 -10.46
N ASN A 196 9.73 -16.84 -9.45
CA ASN A 196 8.39 -17.40 -9.39
C ASN A 196 7.47 -16.91 -10.52
N VAL A 197 7.69 -15.69 -11.01
CA VAL A 197 6.96 -15.11 -12.15
C VAL A 197 7.69 -15.28 -13.49
N GLY A 198 8.80 -16.04 -13.52
CA GLY A 198 9.54 -16.37 -14.75
C GLY A 198 10.54 -15.31 -15.20
N TYR A 199 10.85 -14.32 -14.37
CA TYR A 199 11.89 -13.33 -14.69
C TYR A 199 13.28 -13.87 -14.35
N ASP A 200 14.27 -13.48 -15.15
CA ASP A 200 15.69 -13.71 -14.90
C ASP A 200 16.16 -12.79 -13.75
N ASN A 201 16.34 -13.37 -12.57
CA ASN A 201 16.74 -12.65 -11.36
C ASN A 201 18.23 -12.23 -11.33
N GLU A 202 19.04 -12.70 -12.28
CA GLU A 202 20.41 -12.20 -12.50
C GLU A 202 20.41 -10.93 -13.35
N LYS A 203 19.38 -10.76 -14.19
CA LYS A 203 19.23 -9.62 -15.07
C LYS A 203 18.37 -8.51 -14.46
N TYR A 204 17.27 -8.89 -13.84
CA TYR A 204 16.30 -7.94 -13.31
C TYR A 204 16.34 -7.86 -11.78
N GLN A 205 16.17 -6.67 -11.28
CA GLN A 205 16.03 -6.35 -9.88
C GLN A 205 14.95 -5.29 -9.68
N GLY A 206 14.48 -5.12 -8.48
CA GLY A 206 13.42 -4.16 -8.21
C GLY A 206 13.26 -3.84 -6.75
N PHE A 207 12.36 -2.92 -6.48
CA PHE A 207 11.93 -2.60 -5.13
C PHE A 207 10.41 -2.50 -5.05
N ALA A 208 9.90 -2.75 -3.86
CA ALA A 208 8.48 -2.61 -3.54
C ALA A 208 8.30 -1.86 -2.23
N PHE A 209 7.15 -1.25 -2.07
CA PHE A 209 6.72 -0.57 -0.84
C PHE A 209 5.22 -0.66 -0.67
N GLY A 210 4.75 -0.60 0.59
CA GLY A 210 3.32 -0.68 0.89
C GLY A 210 2.92 0.15 2.10
N MET A 211 1.78 0.85 2.00
CA MET A 211 1.25 1.71 3.05
C MET A 211 -0.26 1.60 3.19
N GLY A 212 -0.75 1.67 4.44
CA GLY A 212 -2.19 1.76 4.72
C GLY A 212 -2.67 3.21 4.53
N ILE A 213 -3.71 3.40 3.70
CA ILE A 213 -4.26 4.74 3.40
C ILE A 213 -4.85 5.36 4.65
N GLU A 214 -5.57 4.57 5.46
CA GLU A 214 -6.14 5.03 6.73
C GLU A 214 -5.04 5.51 7.69
N ARG A 215 -3.89 4.82 7.72
CA ARG A 215 -2.74 5.22 8.55
C ARG A 215 -2.21 6.59 8.15
N ILE A 216 -2.07 6.83 6.86
CA ILE A 216 -1.66 8.13 6.30
C ILE A 216 -2.71 9.21 6.64
N ALA A 217 -4.01 8.92 6.45
CA ALA A 217 -5.09 9.83 6.77
C ALA A 217 -5.13 10.18 8.27
N MET A 218 -4.98 9.18 9.14
CA MET A 218 -4.92 9.39 10.59
C MET A 218 -3.79 10.36 10.98
N ILE A 219 -2.61 10.19 10.40
CA ILE A 219 -1.46 11.04 10.67
C ILE A 219 -1.69 12.46 10.13
N LYS A 220 -2.16 12.59 8.88
CA LYS A 220 -2.31 13.87 8.18
C LYS A 220 -3.44 14.71 8.79
N TYR A 221 -4.56 14.11 9.10
CA TYR A 221 -5.76 14.79 9.61
C TYR A 221 -5.92 14.73 11.13
N GLY A 222 -5.07 13.99 11.84
CA GLY A 222 -5.17 13.82 13.30
C GLY A 222 -6.36 12.96 13.73
N ILE A 223 -6.81 12.04 12.88
CA ILE A 223 -7.90 11.10 13.16
C ILE A 223 -7.41 10.08 14.20
N LYS A 224 -8.23 9.79 15.20
CA LYS A 224 -7.84 8.93 16.34
C LYS A 224 -8.32 7.48 16.21
N ASP A 225 -9.23 7.21 15.32
CA ASP A 225 -9.85 5.88 15.13
C ASP A 225 -9.90 5.56 13.63
N ILE A 226 -9.37 4.41 13.24
CA ILE A 226 -9.29 3.96 11.85
C ILE A 226 -10.67 3.77 11.19
N ARG A 227 -11.73 3.66 12.00
CA ARG A 227 -13.10 3.42 11.54
C ARG A 227 -13.89 4.70 11.24
N LEU A 228 -13.30 5.87 11.51
CA LEU A 228 -13.86 7.20 11.23
C LEU A 228 -13.36 7.71 9.89
#